data_4f04c5c89cee53f20b211840c1b5c925
#
_entry.id   4f04c5c89cee53f20b211840c1b5c925
#
_cell.length_a   1.000
_cell.length_b   1.000
_cell.length_c   1.000
_cell.angle_alpha   90.00
_cell.angle_beta   90.00
_cell.angle_gamma   90.00
#
_symmetry.space_group_name_H-M   'P 1'
#
loop_
_entity.id
_entity.type
_entity.pdbx_description
1 polymer ?
#
loop_
_entity_poly.entity_id
_entity_poly.type
_entity_poly.pdbx_seq_one_letter_code
_entity_poly.pdbx_strand_id
1 'polypeptide(L)'
;MRKFTAIIALMAGLVSCVGVDQNLGGDYIPTDQKYDFHTAEFDLDEIWMKSIDSLTAYSSRRITIGSIRDETFGLFSRGSVVTLVPVLDSVDFGKDPVFQRFKFKAAVDSVSVADENQMNILQNVNVYALTEPLGTKDYFSRAEIKHGDKRITKGVPVANGQDSLTFEFTEDYGKQYLSMTQDDLKDLKTYTKKFPGIYLCTDDPVGNGGRFDMFELDILRLVSQSSGASYIARTDNYAILYFNGEFNGERKDSSLMFYFSPIEMQDLDSLINVKKVPSQYVFNVDRHESDHLVGKADDKILIEGGSGVKPVVPASEIQRLVNAEIVKKGGDPVTTLISKATIEMPFDFPEDYTTMFRYPKVLSPTIKISTDTTVTFAGLTDASASDENQGDINRSLCNYAPDITHHVQQIIRKKADDSKLSNYDIWFLIMWYEKTTTTDAEAEEMANFYQQMAYASYYNQIYGGYGYGSYGYGYGGYGGYGSYYNNYYNYQAMAQYASSSATTTTSSTELDKDRYYRAVLRGPKAEGKKPRLKVTFAIPKGYPEK
;
A
#
# COMPACT_ATOMS: atom_id res chain seq x y z
N MET A 1 1.79 65.09 -34.75
CA MET A 1 0.41 64.89 -34.28
C MET A 1 -0.31 63.74 -34.95
N ARG A 2 -0.26 63.56 -36.28
CA ARG A 2 -0.97 62.41 -36.94
C ARG A 2 -0.57 61.00 -36.52
N LYS A 3 0.66 60.79 -36.04
CA LYS A 3 1.11 59.46 -35.58
C LYS A 3 0.67 59.12 -34.14
N PHE A 4 0.40 60.11 -33.31
CA PHE A 4 -0.09 59.95 -31.94
C PHE A 4 -1.58 59.60 -31.89
N THR A 5 -2.36 60.13 -32.81
CA THR A 5 -3.79 59.87 -32.95
C THR A 5 -4.06 58.41 -33.41
N ALA A 6 -3.19 57.84 -34.26
CA ALA A 6 -3.29 56.48 -34.72
C ALA A 6 -2.99 55.43 -33.62
N ILE A 7 -2.05 55.76 -32.71
CA ILE A 7 -1.73 54.89 -31.55
C ILE A 7 -2.86 54.88 -30.51
N ILE A 8 -3.49 56.04 -30.27
CA ILE A 8 -4.64 56.14 -29.35
C ILE A 8 -5.86 55.40 -29.93
N ALA A 9 -6.11 55.48 -31.24
CA ALA A 9 -7.18 54.74 -31.90
C ALA A 9 -6.92 53.21 -31.90
N LEU A 10 -5.65 52.80 -32.00
CA LEU A 10 -5.29 51.38 -31.90
C LEU A 10 -5.42 50.84 -30.46
N MET A 11 -5.09 51.64 -29.44
CA MET A 11 -5.29 51.24 -28.03
C MET A 11 -6.78 51.23 -27.63
N ALA A 12 -7.62 52.12 -28.19
CA ALA A 12 -9.05 52.10 -27.95
C ALA A 12 -9.75 50.86 -28.57
N GLY A 13 -9.20 50.29 -29.62
CA GLY A 13 -9.67 49.05 -30.24
C GLY A 13 -9.32 47.76 -29.45
N LEU A 14 -8.36 47.80 -28.52
CA LEU A 14 -7.96 46.65 -27.72
C LEU A 14 -8.70 46.53 -26.37
N VAL A 15 -9.55 47.50 -26.03
CA VAL A 15 -10.37 47.52 -24.81
C VAL A 15 -11.83 47.11 -25.12
N SER A 16 -12.09 46.51 -26.26
CA SER A 16 -13.36 45.79 -26.46
C SER A 16 -13.31 44.49 -25.67
N CYS A 17 -13.41 44.59 -24.35
CA CYS A 17 -13.99 43.49 -23.58
C CYS A 17 -15.41 43.32 -24.10
N VAL A 18 -15.60 42.43 -25.05
CA VAL A 18 -16.90 41.86 -25.33
C VAL A 18 -17.28 41.16 -24.03
N GLY A 19 -18.09 41.82 -23.22
CA GLY A 19 -18.78 41.12 -22.13
C GLY A 19 -19.58 40.05 -22.81
N VAL A 20 -19.09 38.81 -22.74
CA VAL A 20 -19.87 37.65 -23.16
C VAL A 20 -21.10 37.72 -22.27
N ASP A 21 -22.26 38.03 -22.86
CA ASP A 21 -23.53 37.99 -22.14
C ASP A 21 -23.71 36.53 -21.70
N GLN A 22 -23.43 36.30 -20.43
CA GLN A 22 -23.54 34.94 -19.82
C GLN A 22 -24.97 34.44 -19.86
N ASN A 23 -25.94 35.28 -20.20
CA ASN A 23 -27.35 34.94 -20.36
C ASN A 23 -27.74 34.68 -21.83
N LEU A 24 -26.83 34.84 -22.80
CA LEU A 24 -27.14 34.62 -24.20
C LEU A 24 -27.62 33.17 -24.41
N GLY A 25 -28.87 33.00 -24.78
CA GLY A 25 -29.54 31.69 -24.92
C GLY A 25 -30.17 31.17 -23.60
N GLY A 26 -29.93 31.82 -22.46
CA GLY A 26 -30.52 31.45 -21.19
C GLY A 26 -32.05 31.45 -21.16
N ASP A 27 -32.69 32.30 -21.93
CA ASP A 27 -34.15 32.40 -22.01
C ASP A 27 -34.79 31.22 -22.79
N TYR A 28 -33.99 30.48 -23.56
CA TYR A 28 -34.45 29.30 -24.29
C TYR A 28 -34.33 28.00 -23.49
N ILE A 29 -33.62 28.04 -22.34
CA ILE A 29 -33.50 26.89 -21.47
C ILE A 29 -34.69 26.91 -20.49
N PRO A 30 -35.47 25.81 -20.40
CA PRO A 30 -36.52 25.68 -19.40
C PRO A 30 -36.04 25.97 -18.00
N THR A 31 -36.86 26.62 -17.17
CA THR A 31 -36.43 27.05 -15.82
C THR A 31 -36.03 25.87 -14.93
N ASP A 32 -36.66 24.72 -15.11
CA ASP A 32 -36.38 23.45 -14.43
C ASP A 32 -35.03 22.81 -14.83
N GLN A 33 -34.40 23.30 -15.91
CA GLN A 33 -33.09 22.87 -16.39
C GLN A 33 -31.95 23.89 -16.04
N LYS A 34 -32.32 24.99 -15.37
CA LYS A 34 -31.33 25.98 -14.93
C LYS A 34 -30.81 25.66 -13.54
N TYR A 35 -29.53 25.94 -13.32
CA TYR A 35 -28.85 25.77 -12.04
C TYR A 35 -28.21 27.08 -11.59
N ASP A 36 -28.25 27.32 -10.28
CA ASP A 36 -27.44 28.36 -9.63
C ASP A 36 -26.20 27.73 -9.03
N PHE A 37 -25.03 28.22 -9.46
CA PHE A 37 -23.74 27.74 -8.99
C PHE A 37 -23.25 28.56 -7.81
N HIS A 38 -22.80 27.89 -6.79
CA HIS A 38 -22.22 28.47 -5.59
C HIS A 38 -20.91 27.78 -5.25
N THR A 39 -19.95 28.58 -4.75
CA THR A 39 -18.71 28.05 -4.20
C THR A 39 -18.61 28.47 -2.74
N ALA A 40 -18.19 27.53 -1.89
CA ALA A 40 -17.98 27.76 -0.47
C ALA A 40 -16.68 27.10 0.00
N GLU A 41 -16.04 27.74 0.98
CA GLU A 41 -14.88 27.19 1.67
C GLU A 41 -15.19 27.11 3.16
N PHE A 42 -14.83 25.98 3.77
CA PHE A 42 -15.06 25.70 5.18
C PHE A 42 -13.76 25.28 5.84
N ASP A 43 -13.44 25.86 6.98
CA ASP A 43 -12.41 25.30 7.85
C ASP A 43 -12.94 23.98 8.44
N LEU A 44 -12.10 22.94 8.44
CA LEU A 44 -12.45 21.64 9.02
C LEU A 44 -12.02 21.64 10.49
N ASP A 45 -13.00 21.67 11.40
CA ASP A 45 -12.76 21.72 12.85
C ASP A 45 -12.66 20.34 13.48
N GLU A 46 -13.12 19.29 12.77
CA GLU A 46 -13.10 17.92 13.25
C GLU A 46 -12.25 17.02 12.35
N ILE A 47 -11.00 16.82 12.76
CA ILE A 47 -10.10 15.84 12.19
C ILE A 47 -9.58 14.98 13.31
N TRP A 48 -9.64 13.67 13.13
CA TRP A 48 -9.17 12.69 14.10
C TRP A 48 -7.89 12.01 13.61
N MET A 49 -6.99 11.75 14.51
CA MET A 49 -5.84 10.87 14.27
C MET A 49 -6.20 9.49 14.84
N LYS A 50 -6.22 8.48 13.98
CA LYS A 50 -6.57 7.11 14.35
C LYS A 50 -5.50 6.13 13.84
N SER A 51 -5.16 5.13 14.64
CA SER A 51 -4.31 4.02 14.21
C SER A 51 -5.11 2.97 13.43
N ILE A 52 -4.41 2.14 12.66
CA ILE A 52 -5.02 1.07 11.89
C ILE A 52 -4.63 -0.28 12.48
N ASP A 53 -5.40 -0.77 13.46
CA ASP A 53 -5.09 -2.03 14.14
C ASP A 53 -5.36 -3.27 13.27
N SER A 54 -6.14 -3.11 12.23
CA SER A 54 -6.60 -4.18 11.34
C SER A 54 -6.00 -4.13 9.93
N LEU A 55 -4.83 -3.50 9.78
CA LEU A 55 -4.10 -3.55 8.51
C LEU A 55 -3.57 -4.98 8.30
N THR A 56 -3.85 -5.56 7.13
CA THR A 56 -3.33 -6.89 6.81
C THR A 56 -1.81 -6.93 6.85
N ALA A 57 -1.26 -7.93 7.52
CA ALA A 57 0.19 -8.12 7.66
C ALA A 57 0.85 -8.75 6.43
N TYR A 58 0.06 -9.41 5.57
CA TYR A 58 0.62 -10.15 4.44
C TYR A 58 1.44 -9.29 3.51
N SER A 59 2.55 -9.87 3.05
CA SER A 59 3.39 -9.30 2.02
C SER A 59 3.65 -10.33 0.94
N SER A 60 3.42 -9.95 -0.29
CA SER A 60 3.71 -10.78 -1.46
C SER A 60 5.01 -10.40 -2.15
N ARG A 61 5.57 -9.23 -1.83
CA ARG A 61 6.72 -8.67 -2.52
C ARG A 61 7.99 -8.72 -1.69
N ARG A 62 7.90 -8.41 -0.40
CA ARG A 62 9.10 -8.24 0.42
C ARG A 62 8.89 -8.54 1.90
N ILE A 63 9.93 -9.00 2.54
CA ILE A 63 10.05 -8.95 3.97
C ILE A 63 10.67 -7.62 4.37
N THR A 64 10.21 -7.04 5.49
CA THR A 64 10.67 -5.76 5.98
C THR A 64 11.04 -5.88 7.45
N ILE A 65 12.29 -5.61 7.77
CA ILE A 65 12.79 -5.60 9.15
C ILE A 65 13.46 -4.27 9.44
N GLY A 66 13.47 -3.89 10.69
CA GLY A 66 14.17 -2.67 11.11
C GLY A 66 13.45 -1.99 12.26
N SER A 67 14.12 -0.97 12.79
CA SER A 67 13.55 -0.13 13.84
C SER A 67 14.03 1.30 13.65
N ILE A 68 13.08 2.22 13.79
CA ILE A 68 13.32 3.66 13.70
C ILE A 68 12.72 4.31 14.94
N ARG A 69 13.48 5.20 15.58
CA ARG A 69 13.00 6.04 16.68
C ARG A 69 12.96 7.49 16.23
N ASP A 70 11.84 8.13 16.48
CA ASP A 70 11.59 9.53 16.17
C ASP A 70 11.18 10.28 17.44
N GLU A 71 11.59 11.52 17.58
CA GLU A 71 11.28 12.33 18.76
C GLU A 71 9.77 12.57 18.95
N THR A 72 9.03 12.73 17.85
CA THR A 72 7.59 13.02 17.87
C THR A 72 6.75 11.75 17.90
N PHE A 73 7.14 10.75 17.09
CA PHE A 73 6.34 9.54 16.88
C PHE A 73 6.74 8.38 17.79
N GLY A 74 7.90 8.48 18.47
CA GLY A 74 8.45 7.40 19.27
C GLY A 74 9.07 6.30 18.41
N LEU A 75 8.99 5.05 18.87
CA LEU A 75 9.54 3.90 18.18
C LEU A 75 8.53 3.33 17.19
N PHE A 76 9.01 3.09 15.97
CA PHE A 76 8.36 2.26 14.99
C PHE A 76 9.30 1.12 14.59
N SER A 77 8.97 -0.11 14.92
CA SER A 77 9.77 -1.27 14.54
C SER A 77 8.97 -2.27 13.71
N ARG A 78 9.68 -2.98 12.85
CA ARG A 78 9.15 -3.99 11.95
C ARG A 78 9.88 -5.31 12.08
N GLY A 79 9.12 -6.38 12.08
CA GLY A 79 9.63 -7.73 11.99
C GLY A 79 8.90 -8.52 10.91
N SER A 80 9.55 -9.54 10.41
CA SER A 80 9.00 -10.40 9.36
C SER A 80 8.91 -11.84 9.82
N VAL A 81 7.85 -12.50 9.41
CA VAL A 81 7.61 -13.92 9.64
C VAL A 81 7.62 -14.63 8.31
N VAL A 82 8.39 -15.71 8.21
CA VAL A 82 8.46 -16.55 7.02
C VAL A 82 8.52 -18.02 7.39
N THR A 83 7.89 -18.86 6.57
CA THR A 83 7.99 -20.30 6.65
C THR A 83 8.93 -20.82 5.56
N LEU A 84 9.95 -21.57 5.94
CA LEU A 84 10.89 -22.18 5.01
C LEU A 84 10.30 -23.48 4.47
N VAL A 85 10.00 -23.55 3.18
CA VAL A 85 9.38 -24.74 2.56
C VAL A 85 10.33 -25.33 1.51
N PRO A 86 10.57 -26.64 1.50
CA PRO A 86 11.46 -27.25 0.51
C PRO A 86 10.90 -27.12 -0.90
N VAL A 87 11.77 -26.83 -1.85
CA VAL A 87 11.42 -26.65 -3.27
C VAL A 87 10.94 -27.98 -3.88
N LEU A 88 11.43 -29.11 -3.38
CA LEU A 88 11.08 -30.43 -3.88
C LEU A 88 9.95 -31.07 -3.04
N ASP A 89 9.08 -31.81 -3.71
CA ASP A 89 7.99 -32.59 -3.08
C ASP A 89 8.46 -33.87 -2.41
N SER A 90 9.70 -34.28 -2.66
CA SER A 90 10.31 -35.44 -2.06
C SER A 90 11.68 -35.09 -1.47
N VAL A 91 12.00 -35.64 -0.36
CA VAL A 91 13.30 -35.50 0.29
C VAL A 91 13.95 -36.85 0.46
N ASP A 92 15.23 -36.92 0.09
CA ASP A 92 16.10 -38.03 0.36
C ASP A 92 17.42 -37.48 0.93
N PHE A 93 17.66 -37.74 2.18
CA PHE A 93 18.91 -37.36 2.87
C PHE A 93 19.97 -38.47 2.83
N GLY A 94 19.69 -39.60 2.19
CA GLY A 94 20.53 -40.80 2.26
C GLY A 94 20.52 -41.46 3.64
N LYS A 95 21.36 -42.47 3.80
CA LYS A 95 21.52 -43.17 5.08
C LYS A 95 22.50 -42.38 5.96
N ASP A 96 22.21 -42.30 7.28
CA ASP A 96 23.01 -41.62 8.29
C ASP A 96 23.47 -40.20 7.86
N PRO A 97 22.54 -39.28 7.57
CA PRO A 97 22.87 -37.94 7.09
C PRO A 97 23.58 -37.14 8.17
N VAL A 98 24.64 -36.43 7.77
CA VAL A 98 25.44 -35.56 8.63
C VAL A 98 25.22 -34.11 8.20
N PHE A 99 24.81 -33.28 9.16
CA PHE A 99 24.64 -31.85 8.95
C PHE A 99 26.00 -31.21 8.62
N GLN A 100 26.01 -30.34 7.62
CA GLN A 100 27.16 -29.49 7.30
C GLN A 100 26.91 -28.03 7.60
N ARG A 101 25.88 -27.44 6.96
CA ARG A 101 25.46 -26.04 7.19
C ARG A 101 24.05 -25.80 6.66
N PHE A 102 23.38 -24.80 7.21
CA PHE A 102 22.10 -24.32 6.69
C PHE A 102 22.22 -22.81 6.53
N LYS A 103 22.18 -22.33 5.29
CA LYS A 103 22.43 -20.94 4.93
C LYS A 103 21.15 -20.26 4.45
N PHE A 104 20.90 -19.04 4.93
CA PHE A 104 19.83 -18.16 4.46
C PHE A 104 20.42 -17.00 3.68
N LYS A 105 19.74 -16.57 2.62
CA LYS A 105 20.07 -15.39 1.85
C LYS A 105 18.81 -14.71 1.36
N ALA A 106 18.71 -13.38 1.54
CA ALA A 106 17.67 -12.54 0.98
C ALA A 106 18.32 -11.28 0.37
N ALA A 107 18.00 -10.99 -0.89
CA ALA A 107 18.52 -9.84 -1.61
C ALA A 107 17.84 -8.55 -1.13
N VAL A 108 18.62 -7.47 -0.98
CA VAL A 108 18.07 -6.15 -0.68
C VAL A 108 17.26 -5.65 -1.88
N ASP A 109 16.02 -5.25 -1.64
CA ASP A 109 15.17 -4.52 -2.58
C ASP A 109 15.40 -3.02 -2.43
N SER A 110 15.22 -2.53 -1.22
CA SER A 110 15.37 -1.11 -0.91
C SER A 110 15.52 -0.89 0.60
N VAL A 111 15.80 0.35 0.98
CA VAL A 111 15.84 0.79 2.37
C VAL A 111 14.97 2.02 2.58
N SER A 112 14.51 2.20 3.82
CA SER A 112 13.82 3.40 4.24
C SER A 112 14.39 3.90 5.56
N VAL A 113 14.82 5.15 5.63
CA VAL A 113 15.58 5.72 6.75
C VAL A 113 14.89 6.92 7.37
N ALA A 114 15.14 7.13 8.66
CA ALA A 114 14.76 8.36 9.33
C ALA A 114 15.64 9.55 8.91
N ASP A 115 16.91 9.29 8.65
CA ASP A 115 17.92 10.26 8.20
C ASP A 115 18.80 9.60 7.12
N GLU A 116 19.00 10.28 5.99
CA GLU A 116 19.80 9.76 4.87
C GLU A 116 21.24 9.44 5.28
N ASN A 117 21.81 10.18 6.24
CA ASN A 117 23.14 9.91 6.79
C ASN A 117 23.23 8.55 7.50
N GLN A 118 22.10 7.94 7.84
CA GLN A 118 22.01 6.66 8.53
C GLN A 118 21.71 5.48 7.58
N MET A 119 21.73 5.72 6.28
CA MET A 119 21.39 4.69 5.28
C MET A 119 22.25 3.42 5.43
N ASN A 120 23.49 3.54 5.84
CA ASN A 120 24.47 2.45 5.91
C ASN A 120 24.86 2.06 7.35
N ILE A 121 24.12 2.49 8.37
CA ILE A 121 24.41 2.04 9.74
C ILE A 121 24.21 0.52 9.85
N LEU A 122 25.04 -0.11 10.69
CA LEU A 122 24.93 -1.53 10.94
C LEU A 122 23.78 -1.81 11.92
N GLN A 123 22.87 -2.69 11.54
CA GLN A 123 21.76 -3.14 12.40
C GLN A 123 21.90 -4.63 12.67
N ASN A 124 21.89 -5.00 13.94
CA ASN A 124 21.81 -6.41 14.34
C ASN A 124 20.46 -7.00 13.95
N VAL A 125 20.52 -8.17 13.34
CA VAL A 125 19.31 -8.93 13.00
C VAL A 125 19.17 -10.10 13.95
N ASN A 126 18.01 -10.22 14.57
CA ASN A 126 17.66 -11.31 15.45
C ASN A 126 16.76 -12.29 14.69
N VAL A 127 17.09 -13.55 14.72
CA VAL A 127 16.33 -14.61 14.06
C VAL A 127 15.94 -15.65 15.10
N TYR A 128 14.63 -15.86 15.24
CA TYR A 128 14.06 -16.79 16.21
C TYR A 128 13.21 -17.86 15.51
N ALA A 129 13.18 -19.07 16.07
CA ALA A 129 12.23 -20.07 15.62
C ALA A 129 10.83 -19.75 16.17
N LEU A 130 9.80 -19.92 15.35
CA LEU A 130 8.42 -19.87 15.84
C LEU A 130 8.15 -21.04 16.77
N THR A 131 7.39 -20.80 17.84
CA THR A 131 6.99 -21.85 18.81
C THR A 131 5.68 -22.50 18.47
N GLU A 132 4.88 -21.85 17.63
CA GLU A 132 3.59 -22.36 17.15
C GLU A 132 3.51 -22.24 15.62
N PRO A 133 2.88 -23.20 14.94
CA PRO A 133 2.66 -23.10 13.51
C PRO A 133 1.73 -21.94 13.20
N LEU A 134 2.00 -21.24 12.10
CA LEU A 134 1.08 -20.27 11.56
C LEU A 134 -0.20 -20.99 11.12
N GLY A 135 -1.33 -20.40 11.48
CA GLY A 135 -2.62 -20.95 11.10
C GLY A 135 -3.11 -20.36 9.77
N THR A 136 -4.26 -20.83 9.33
CA THR A 136 -4.96 -20.27 8.15
C THR A 136 -5.78 -19.00 8.49
N LYS A 137 -5.60 -18.44 9.69
CA LYS A 137 -6.26 -17.20 10.12
C LYS A 137 -5.62 -15.98 9.46
N ASP A 138 -6.37 -14.92 9.38
CA ASP A 138 -5.83 -13.63 8.99
C ASP A 138 -4.89 -13.07 10.07
N TYR A 139 -3.75 -12.56 9.63
CA TYR A 139 -2.80 -11.85 10.48
C TYR A 139 -2.84 -10.35 10.16
N PHE A 140 -2.88 -9.55 11.21
CA PHE A 140 -2.82 -8.09 11.11
C PHE A 140 -1.44 -7.58 11.50
N SER A 141 -1.12 -6.39 11.03
CA SER A 141 0.20 -5.79 11.20
C SER A 141 0.66 -5.65 12.65
N ARG A 142 -0.27 -5.55 13.61
CA ARG A 142 0.05 -5.51 15.06
C ARG A 142 -0.07 -6.88 15.75
N ALA A 143 -0.03 -7.97 15.00
CA ALA A 143 -0.12 -9.31 15.59
C ALA A 143 1.12 -9.62 16.44
N GLU A 144 0.90 -10.17 17.62
CA GLU A 144 1.96 -10.71 18.47
C GLU A 144 2.44 -12.06 17.91
N ILE A 145 3.75 -12.19 17.75
CA ILE A 145 4.40 -13.38 17.21
C ILE A 145 5.02 -14.19 18.34
N LYS A 146 4.56 -15.43 18.47
CA LYS A 146 5.12 -16.38 19.45
C LYS A 146 6.37 -17.04 18.90
N HIS A 147 7.49 -16.76 19.50
CA HIS A 147 8.80 -17.30 19.12
C HIS A 147 9.61 -17.72 20.34
N GLY A 148 10.66 -18.49 20.10
CA GLY A 148 11.61 -18.89 21.15
C GLY A 148 12.50 -17.73 21.59
N ASP A 149 13.07 -17.84 22.79
CA ASP A 149 13.92 -16.79 23.36
C ASP A 149 15.36 -16.83 22.83
N LYS A 150 15.77 -17.94 22.21
CA LYS A 150 17.14 -18.11 21.72
C LYS A 150 17.22 -17.85 20.22
N ARG A 151 18.24 -17.07 19.82
CA ARG A 151 18.58 -16.91 18.41
C ARG A 151 18.97 -18.27 17.82
N ILE A 152 18.53 -18.52 16.59
CA ILE A 152 18.80 -19.76 15.85
C ILE A 152 19.91 -19.58 14.80
N THR A 153 20.70 -18.51 14.89
CA THR A 153 21.79 -18.20 13.97
C THR A 153 23.16 -18.40 14.61
N LYS A 154 24.16 -18.74 13.80
CA LYS A 154 25.57 -18.73 14.20
C LYS A 154 26.05 -17.29 14.24
N GLY A 155 26.19 -16.74 15.44
CA GLY A 155 26.49 -15.32 15.64
C GLY A 155 25.27 -14.43 15.43
N VAL A 156 25.50 -13.13 15.34
CA VAL A 156 24.47 -12.11 15.10
C VAL A 156 24.61 -11.61 13.66
N PRO A 157 23.64 -11.91 12.78
CA PRO A 157 23.63 -11.33 11.44
C PRO A 157 23.54 -9.80 11.51
N VAL A 158 24.07 -9.15 10.51
CA VAL A 158 24.08 -7.68 10.43
C VAL A 158 23.54 -7.27 9.07
N ALA A 159 22.58 -6.36 9.06
CA ALA A 159 22.11 -5.66 7.87
C ALA A 159 22.83 -4.30 7.77
N ASN A 160 23.34 -3.96 6.59
CA ASN A 160 24.05 -2.69 6.32
C ASN A 160 23.33 -1.79 5.31
N GLY A 161 22.13 -2.17 4.88
CA GLY A 161 21.32 -1.42 3.93
C GLY A 161 21.72 -1.54 2.45
N GLN A 162 22.79 -2.24 2.13
CA GLN A 162 23.32 -2.38 0.76
C GLN A 162 23.42 -3.82 0.30
N ASP A 163 23.92 -4.69 1.18
CA ASP A 163 24.21 -6.07 0.85
C ASP A 163 23.03 -6.99 1.19
N SER A 164 22.96 -8.12 0.50
CA SER A 164 22.02 -9.18 0.84
C SER A 164 22.16 -9.61 2.29
N LEU A 165 21.05 -9.79 3.00
CA LEU A 165 21.04 -10.40 4.32
C LEU A 165 21.43 -11.87 4.18
N THR A 166 22.57 -12.24 4.79
CA THR A 166 23.10 -13.61 4.73
C THR A 166 23.49 -14.07 6.13
N PHE A 167 23.04 -15.27 6.51
CA PHE A 167 23.44 -15.89 7.76
C PHE A 167 23.38 -17.42 7.68
N GLU A 168 24.00 -18.07 8.66
CA GLU A 168 23.88 -19.51 8.86
C GLU A 168 23.07 -19.79 10.12
N PHE A 169 22.18 -20.76 10.02
CA PHE A 169 21.48 -21.30 11.18
C PHE A 169 22.40 -22.13 12.08
N THR A 170 22.04 -22.24 13.35
CA THR A 170 22.72 -23.15 14.28
C THR A 170 22.61 -24.61 13.84
N GLU A 171 23.53 -25.42 14.29
CA GLU A 171 23.56 -26.84 13.99
C GLU A 171 22.29 -27.55 14.49
N ASP A 172 21.84 -27.22 15.70
CA ASP A 172 20.62 -27.81 16.28
C ASP A 172 19.38 -27.53 15.44
N TYR A 173 19.24 -26.27 14.97
CA TYR A 173 18.13 -25.90 14.09
C TYR A 173 18.23 -26.59 12.73
N GLY A 174 19.42 -26.69 12.15
CA GLY A 174 19.63 -27.38 10.88
C GLY A 174 19.40 -28.89 10.97
N LYS A 175 19.83 -29.54 12.05
CA LYS A 175 19.57 -30.96 12.29
C LYS A 175 18.08 -31.30 12.41
N GLN A 176 17.27 -30.36 12.91
CA GLN A 176 15.82 -30.53 12.91
C GLN A 176 15.29 -30.73 11.47
N TYR A 177 15.82 -30.00 10.50
CA TYR A 177 15.43 -30.14 9.09
C TYR A 177 15.94 -31.43 8.44
N LEU A 178 17.07 -31.97 8.87
CA LEU A 178 17.53 -33.31 8.44
C LEU A 178 16.63 -34.45 8.95
N SER A 179 15.84 -34.20 9.96
CA SER A 179 14.85 -35.18 10.46
C SER A 179 13.54 -35.19 9.69
N MET A 180 13.46 -34.41 8.60
CA MET A 180 12.28 -34.33 7.72
C MET A 180 12.07 -35.65 7.00
N THR A 181 10.82 -36.10 6.97
CA THR A 181 10.41 -37.33 6.30
C THR A 181 9.44 -37.00 5.17
N GLN A 182 9.18 -37.99 4.31
CA GLN A 182 8.17 -37.84 3.26
C GLN A 182 6.76 -37.61 3.83
N ASP A 183 6.45 -38.18 4.99
CA ASP A 183 5.16 -37.95 5.66
C ASP A 183 4.99 -36.50 6.14
N ASP A 184 6.08 -35.84 6.53
CA ASP A 184 6.05 -34.43 6.91
C ASP A 184 5.67 -33.53 5.70
N LEU A 185 5.95 -33.97 4.48
CA LEU A 185 5.67 -33.25 3.24
C LEU A 185 4.28 -33.50 2.65
N LYS A 186 3.47 -34.32 3.31
CA LYS A 186 2.13 -34.72 2.84
C LYS A 186 1.24 -33.50 2.58
N ASP A 187 1.23 -32.54 3.48
CA ASP A 187 0.51 -31.29 3.37
C ASP A 187 1.18 -30.19 4.21
N LEU A 188 0.90 -28.94 3.88
CA LEU A 188 1.52 -27.78 4.55
C LEU A 188 1.19 -27.71 6.04
N LYS A 189 -0.01 -28.14 6.46
CA LYS A 189 -0.45 -28.15 7.85
C LYS A 189 0.36 -29.16 8.67
N THR A 190 0.65 -30.32 8.12
CA THR A 190 1.51 -31.33 8.73
C THR A 190 2.95 -30.84 8.80
N TYR A 191 3.45 -30.26 7.71
CA TYR A 191 4.78 -29.69 7.63
C TYR A 191 5.02 -28.61 8.68
N THR A 192 4.17 -27.61 8.76
CA THR A 192 4.35 -26.44 9.64
C THR A 192 4.24 -26.76 11.13
N LYS A 193 3.63 -27.89 11.52
CA LYS A 193 3.65 -28.37 12.91
C LYS A 193 5.06 -28.70 13.39
N LYS A 194 5.91 -29.22 12.50
CA LYS A 194 7.28 -29.62 12.81
C LYS A 194 8.28 -28.51 12.44
N PHE A 195 7.97 -27.76 11.39
CA PHE A 195 8.79 -26.67 10.84
C PHE A 195 7.96 -25.37 10.75
N PRO A 196 7.65 -24.74 11.89
CA PRO A 196 6.68 -23.63 11.93
C PRO A 196 7.18 -22.36 11.22
N GLY A 197 8.49 -22.20 11.06
CA GLY A 197 9.10 -21.04 10.42
C GLY A 197 9.96 -20.21 11.36
N ILE A 198 10.32 -19.02 10.91
CA ILE A 198 11.21 -18.10 11.61
C ILE A 198 10.60 -16.70 11.71
N TYR A 199 11.02 -15.98 12.75
CA TYR A 199 10.76 -14.56 12.95
C TYR A 199 12.06 -13.78 12.88
N LEU A 200 12.12 -12.74 12.04
CA LEU A 200 13.24 -11.84 11.86
C LEU A 200 12.87 -10.46 12.39
N CYS A 201 13.72 -9.86 13.21
CA CYS A 201 13.58 -8.50 13.69
C CYS A 201 14.95 -7.88 13.96
N THR A 202 15.01 -6.60 14.30
CA THR A 202 16.25 -5.90 14.67
C THR A 202 16.22 -5.45 16.12
N ASP A 203 17.38 -5.05 16.64
CA ASP A 203 17.45 -4.33 17.90
C ASP A 203 16.85 -2.92 17.73
N ASP A 204 16.21 -2.41 18.78
CA ASP A 204 15.65 -1.06 18.78
C ASP A 204 16.75 -0.01 18.97
N PRO A 205 16.73 1.10 18.23
CA PRO A 205 17.71 2.17 18.41
C PRO A 205 17.50 2.86 19.77
N VAL A 206 18.61 3.16 20.46
CA VAL A 206 18.60 3.87 21.74
C VAL A 206 18.27 5.36 21.56
N GLY A 207 18.74 5.95 20.46
CA GLY A 207 18.49 7.36 20.12
C GLY A 207 17.66 7.51 18.86
N ASN A 208 17.37 8.76 18.48
CA ASN A 208 16.65 9.05 17.24
C ASN A 208 17.42 8.55 16.01
N GLY A 209 16.67 7.98 15.06
CA GLY A 209 17.21 7.42 13.83
C GLY A 209 16.85 5.96 13.64
N GLY A 210 17.58 5.31 12.75
CA GLY A 210 17.37 3.91 12.38
C GLY A 210 16.96 3.75 10.92
N ARG A 211 16.70 2.50 10.53
CA ARG A 211 16.39 2.13 9.15
C ARG A 211 15.45 0.94 9.10
N PHE A 212 14.65 0.87 8.05
CA PHE A 212 14.01 -0.35 7.58
C PHE A 212 14.77 -0.90 6.38
N ASP A 213 15.09 -2.18 6.44
CA ASP A 213 15.65 -2.96 5.35
C ASP A 213 14.52 -3.79 4.73
N MET A 214 14.34 -3.66 3.43
CA MET A 214 13.36 -4.39 2.64
C MET A 214 14.09 -5.37 1.73
N PHE A 215 13.69 -6.65 1.80
CA PHE A 215 14.29 -7.73 1.02
C PHE A 215 13.24 -8.33 0.10
N GLU A 216 13.63 -8.60 -1.14
CA GLU A 216 12.74 -9.24 -2.11
C GLU A 216 12.26 -10.60 -1.62
N LEU A 217 11.04 -10.98 -1.99
CA LEU A 217 10.52 -12.31 -1.76
C LEU A 217 10.59 -13.20 -3.00
N ASP A 218 10.74 -12.62 -4.18
CA ASP A 218 10.74 -13.37 -5.42
C ASP A 218 11.92 -14.34 -5.49
N ILE A 219 11.64 -15.62 -5.64
CA ILE A 219 12.64 -16.66 -5.88
C ILE A 219 12.91 -16.88 -7.36
N LEU A 220 12.02 -16.41 -8.20
CA LEU A 220 12.09 -16.49 -9.66
C LEU A 220 11.89 -15.10 -10.25
N ARG A 221 12.66 -14.79 -11.28
CA ARG A 221 12.56 -13.53 -12.00
C ARG A 221 12.58 -13.80 -13.50
N LEU A 222 11.69 -13.13 -14.22
CA LEU A 222 11.76 -13.09 -15.66
C LEU A 222 12.96 -12.26 -16.09
N VAL A 223 13.80 -12.81 -16.95
CA VAL A 223 14.99 -12.14 -17.47
C VAL A 223 14.90 -12.11 -18.99
N SER A 224 14.87 -10.91 -19.57
CA SER A 224 14.91 -10.69 -21.01
C SER A 224 16.35 -10.58 -21.50
N GLN A 225 16.65 -11.21 -22.62
CA GLN A 225 17.96 -11.11 -23.29
C GLN A 225 17.92 -10.12 -24.44
N SER A 226 19.08 -9.57 -24.80
CA SER A 226 19.24 -8.70 -25.97
C SER A 226 18.87 -9.37 -27.32
N SER A 227 18.73 -10.69 -27.34
CA SER A 227 18.24 -11.48 -28.47
C SER A 227 16.72 -11.51 -28.63
N GLY A 228 15.97 -10.88 -27.72
CA GLY A 228 14.50 -10.92 -27.64
C GLY A 228 13.94 -12.20 -27.01
N ALA A 229 14.80 -13.11 -26.54
CA ALA A 229 14.36 -14.29 -25.80
C ALA A 229 14.27 -13.97 -24.30
N SER A 230 13.19 -14.39 -23.66
CA SER A 230 13.01 -14.30 -22.22
C SER A 230 13.12 -15.68 -21.58
N TYR A 231 13.65 -15.74 -20.39
CA TYR A 231 13.70 -16.95 -19.59
C TYR A 231 13.52 -16.64 -18.10
N ILE A 232 13.08 -17.61 -17.35
CA ILE A 232 12.95 -17.49 -15.91
C ILE A 232 14.27 -17.85 -15.25
N ALA A 233 14.83 -16.90 -14.49
CA ALA A 233 16.03 -17.10 -13.69
C ALA A 233 15.66 -17.25 -12.22
N ARG A 234 16.41 -18.11 -11.51
CA ARG A 234 16.35 -18.17 -10.06
C ARG A 234 16.99 -16.93 -9.47
N THR A 235 16.33 -16.31 -8.50
CA THR A 235 16.93 -15.24 -7.69
C THR A 235 17.79 -15.84 -6.57
N ASP A 236 18.47 -14.97 -5.83
CA ASP A 236 19.28 -15.37 -4.66
C ASP A 236 18.47 -15.42 -3.35
N ASN A 237 17.13 -15.43 -3.42
CA ASN A 237 16.24 -15.37 -2.26
C ASN A 237 15.80 -16.78 -1.84
N TYR A 238 16.64 -17.49 -1.09
CA TYR A 238 16.39 -18.85 -0.65
C TYR A 238 17.22 -19.23 0.58
N ALA A 239 16.87 -20.35 1.20
CA ALA A 239 17.73 -21.01 2.17
C ALA A 239 18.21 -22.37 1.61
N ILE A 240 19.44 -22.77 1.94
CA ILE A 240 20.02 -24.05 1.51
C ILE A 240 20.57 -24.80 2.70
N LEU A 241 20.08 -26.01 2.90
CA LEU A 241 20.59 -27.00 3.81
C LEU A 241 21.61 -27.90 3.10
N TYR A 242 22.85 -27.90 3.54
CA TYR A 242 23.93 -28.77 3.06
C TYR A 242 24.15 -29.89 4.03
N PHE A 243 24.30 -31.09 3.51
CA PHE A 243 24.49 -32.30 4.29
C PHE A 243 25.31 -33.34 3.52
N ASN A 244 25.85 -34.32 4.24
CA ASN A 244 26.52 -35.47 3.65
C ASN A 244 25.72 -36.74 4.03
N GLY A 245 25.28 -37.51 3.03
CA GLY A 245 24.50 -38.74 3.21
C GLY A 245 25.09 -39.89 2.42
N GLU A 246 24.74 -41.14 2.82
CA GLU A 246 25.11 -42.33 2.06
C GLU A 246 24.01 -42.67 1.06
N PHE A 247 24.33 -42.61 -0.23
CA PHE A 247 23.46 -42.96 -1.35
C PHE A 247 24.05 -44.12 -2.13
N ASN A 248 23.32 -45.23 -2.25
CA ASN A 248 23.77 -46.42 -2.97
C ASN A 248 25.13 -46.96 -2.47
N GLY A 249 25.42 -46.83 -1.15
CA GLY A 249 26.65 -47.30 -0.54
C GLY A 249 27.84 -46.33 -0.62
N GLU A 250 27.66 -45.14 -1.23
CA GLU A 250 28.67 -44.09 -1.31
C GLU A 250 28.22 -42.82 -0.56
N ARG A 251 29.12 -42.26 0.24
CA ARG A 251 28.89 -40.97 0.88
C ARG A 251 29.07 -39.84 -0.10
N LYS A 252 28.05 -38.96 -0.18
CA LYS A 252 28.07 -37.82 -1.08
C LYS A 252 27.56 -36.56 -0.37
N ASP A 253 28.15 -35.42 -0.71
CA ASP A 253 27.61 -34.12 -0.35
C ASP A 253 26.38 -33.82 -1.18
N SER A 254 25.36 -33.33 -0.53
CA SER A 254 24.09 -32.96 -1.14
C SER A 254 23.51 -31.71 -0.51
N SER A 255 22.47 -31.17 -1.11
CA SER A 255 21.81 -29.98 -0.59
C SER A 255 20.32 -29.99 -0.88
N LEU A 256 19.54 -29.41 0.02
CA LEU A 256 18.12 -29.16 -0.13
C LEU A 256 17.86 -27.66 -0.06
N MET A 257 17.18 -27.13 -1.06
CA MET A 257 16.81 -25.74 -1.12
C MET A 257 15.40 -25.53 -0.58
N PHE A 258 15.22 -24.41 0.11
CA PHE A 258 13.96 -23.93 0.66
C PHE A 258 13.67 -22.55 0.10
N TYR A 259 12.44 -22.28 -0.23
CA TYR A 259 11.94 -20.94 -0.49
C TYR A 259 11.12 -20.43 0.70
N PHE A 260 10.87 -19.14 0.74
CA PHE A 260 10.14 -18.49 1.83
C PHE A 260 9.17 -17.40 1.34
N SER A 261 8.89 -17.36 0.05
CA SER A 261 7.89 -16.45 -0.52
C SER A 261 6.53 -17.15 -0.66
N PRO A 262 5.41 -16.41 -0.64
CA PRO A 262 4.12 -16.97 -1.00
C PRO A 262 4.12 -17.27 -2.50
N ILE A 263 3.82 -18.53 -2.85
CA ILE A 263 3.76 -18.95 -4.25
C ILE A 263 2.39 -19.59 -4.50
N GLU A 264 1.67 -19.02 -5.43
CA GLU A 264 0.37 -19.49 -5.87
C GLU A 264 0.28 -19.65 -7.40
N MET A 265 1.39 -19.71 -8.12
CA MET A 265 1.37 -19.77 -9.58
C MET A 265 1.20 -21.20 -10.07
N GLN A 266 0.21 -21.40 -10.96
CA GLN A 266 -0.04 -22.71 -11.57
C GLN A 266 1.03 -23.11 -12.60
N ASP A 267 1.70 -22.14 -13.21
CA ASP A 267 2.58 -22.36 -14.36
C ASP A 267 4.04 -22.67 -13.98
N LEU A 268 4.41 -22.55 -12.71
CA LEU A 268 5.76 -22.90 -12.23
C LEU A 268 5.98 -24.38 -12.01
N ASP A 269 4.91 -25.19 -11.93
CA ASP A 269 5.00 -26.64 -11.71
C ASP A 269 5.82 -27.38 -12.78
N SER A 270 5.91 -26.80 -13.99
CA SER A 270 6.72 -27.36 -15.08
C SER A 270 8.22 -27.03 -14.98
N LEU A 271 8.58 -25.98 -14.22
CA LEU A 271 9.96 -25.50 -14.08
C LEU A 271 10.60 -25.92 -12.77
N ILE A 272 9.83 -25.89 -11.70
CA ILE A 272 10.25 -26.32 -10.37
C ILE A 272 9.03 -26.94 -9.69
N ASN A 273 9.21 -28.09 -9.08
CA ASN A 273 8.15 -28.74 -8.31
C ASN A 273 8.01 -28.03 -6.96
N VAL A 274 7.27 -26.93 -6.93
CA VAL A 274 7.13 -26.04 -5.77
C VAL A 274 5.75 -26.22 -5.15
N LYS A 275 5.70 -26.50 -3.84
CA LYS A 275 4.45 -26.50 -3.09
C LYS A 275 3.89 -25.11 -2.96
N LYS A 276 2.57 -24.96 -3.11
CA LYS A 276 1.88 -23.69 -2.88
C LYS A 276 1.96 -23.32 -1.41
N VAL A 277 2.47 -22.12 -1.13
CA VAL A 277 2.47 -21.52 0.21
C VAL A 277 1.56 -20.32 0.22
N PRO A 278 0.42 -20.38 0.91
CA PRO A 278 -0.48 -19.26 1.03
C PRO A 278 0.19 -18.04 1.69
N SER A 279 -0.31 -16.84 1.39
CA SER A 279 0.21 -15.57 1.92
C SER A 279 0.24 -15.49 3.46
N GLN A 280 -0.63 -16.24 4.16
CA GLN A 280 -0.66 -16.32 5.62
C GLN A 280 0.65 -16.82 6.25
N TYR A 281 1.55 -17.37 5.49
CA TYR A 281 2.83 -17.90 5.95
C TYR A 281 4.01 -16.98 5.68
N VAL A 282 3.75 -15.78 5.12
CA VAL A 282 4.74 -14.71 4.91
C VAL A 282 4.09 -13.37 5.20
N PHE A 283 4.53 -12.68 6.25
CA PHE A 283 3.95 -11.40 6.61
C PHE A 283 4.89 -10.54 7.46
N ASN A 284 4.61 -9.25 7.50
CA ASN A 284 5.32 -8.26 8.29
C ASN A 284 4.46 -7.79 9.46
N VAL A 285 5.08 -7.63 10.61
CA VAL A 285 4.41 -7.09 11.80
C VAL A 285 5.05 -5.78 12.24
N ASP A 286 4.22 -4.90 12.77
CA ASP A 286 4.58 -3.55 13.21
C ASP A 286 4.43 -3.43 14.72
N ARG A 287 5.34 -2.66 15.35
CA ARG A 287 5.17 -2.16 16.70
C ARG A 287 5.37 -0.65 16.69
N HIS A 288 4.40 0.08 17.21
CA HIS A 288 4.41 1.54 17.30
C HIS A 288 4.29 1.99 18.74
N GLU A 289 5.04 3.03 19.12
CA GLU A 289 4.87 3.76 20.37
C GLU A 289 3.99 5.01 20.19
N SER A 290 3.35 5.17 19.02
CA SER A 290 2.55 6.35 18.64
C SER A 290 1.09 6.34 19.13
N ASP A 291 0.68 5.40 19.96
CA ASP A 291 -0.70 5.32 20.45
C ASP A 291 -1.13 6.56 21.27
N HIS A 292 -0.18 7.27 21.87
CA HIS A 292 -0.41 8.54 22.56
C HIS A 292 -0.81 9.68 21.61
N LEU A 293 -0.60 9.53 20.30
CA LEU A 293 -0.97 10.49 19.26
C LEU A 293 -2.40 10.30 18.74
N VAL A 294 -3.09 9.21 19.17
CA VAL A 294 -4.47 8.94 18.77
C VAL A 294 -5.41 9.91 19.50
N GLY A 295 -6.28 10.57 18.73
CA GLY A 295 -7.23 11.53 19.29
C GLY A 295 -7.67 12.59 18.28
N LYS A 296 -8.36 13.62 18.76
CA LYS A 296 -8.73 14.77 17.95
C LYS A 296 -7.49 15.61 17.65
N ALA A 297 -7.31 15.98 16.40
CA ALA A 297 -6.23 16.86 15.99
C ALA A 297 -6.46 18.30 16.50
N ASP A 298 -5.42 18.91 17.04
CA ASP A 298 -5.41 20.31 17.47
C ASP A 298 -4.62 21.19 16.50
N ASP A 299 -3.41 21.62 16.86
CA ASP A 299 -2.55 22.46 16.04
C ASP A 299 -1.88 21.70 14.90
N LYS A 300 -1.73 20.37 15.05
CA LYS A 300 -1.02 19.51 14.11
C LYS A 300 -1.83 18.27 13.79
N ILE A 301 -1.71 17.83 12.56
CA ILE A 301 -2.12 16.50 12.09
C ILE A 301 -0.85 15.71 11.88
N LEU A 302 -0.75 14.57 12.55
CA LEU A 302 0.42 13.70 12.49
C LEU A 302 0.10 12.47 11.63
N ILE A 303 1.02 12.12 10.74
CA ILE A 303 0.87 10.98 9.82
C ILE A 303 2.10 10.10 9.95
N GLU A 304 1.87 8.83 10.21
CA GLU A 304 2.91 7.80 10.33
C GLU A 304 2.64 6.65 9.37
N GLY A 305 3.70 6.00 8.88
CA GLY A 305 3.63 4.83 8.00
C GLY A 305 3.00 3.59 8.66
N GLY A 306 2.89 2.51 7.89
CA GLY A 306 2.39 1.23 8.39
C GLY A 306 1.03 1.33 9.07
N SER A 307 0.87 0.67 10.21
CA SER A 307 -0.33 0.71 11.06
C SER A 307 -0.40 1.92 12.01
N GLY A 308 0.54 2.88 11.90
CA GLY A 308 0.56 4.10 12.71
C GLY A 308 -0.59 5.05 12.45
N VAL A 309 -0.52 6.24 13.02
CA VAL A 309 -1.62 7.22 12.98
C VAL A 309 -1.88 7.79 11.59
N LYS A 310 -3.17 7.93 11.27
CA LYS A 310 -3.68 8.50 10.02
C LYS A 310 -4.77 9.53 10.31
N PRO A 311 -4.87 10.60 9.52
CA PRO A 311 -5.97 11.54 9.66
C PRO A 311 -7.29 10.95 9.13
N VAL A 312 -8.35 11.25 9.85
CA VAL A 312 -9.72 10.85 9.52
C VAL A 312 -10.62 12.08 9.60
N VAL A 313 -11.32 12.38 8.53
CA VAL A 313 -12.33 13.42 8.47
C VAL A 313 -13.70 12.77 8.57
N PRO A 314 -14.51 13.08 9.62
CA PRO A 314 -15.83 12.51 9.77
C PRO A 314 -16.79 12.96 8.66
N ALA A 315 -17.55 12.02 8.11
CA ALA A 315 -18.60 12.32 7.13
C ALA A 315 -19.68 13.26 7.70
N SER A 316 -19.96 13.16 8.99
CA SER A 316 -20.90 14.03 9.70
C SER A 316 -20.47 15.51 9.67
N GLU A 317 -19.17 15.79 9.77
CA GLU A 317 -18.66 17.17 9.68
C GLU A 317 -18.83 17.73 8.28
N ILE A 318 -18.48 16.95 7.26
CA ILE A 318 -18.67 17.33 5.85
C ILE A 318 -20.15 17.60 5.58
N GLN A 319 -21.03 16.68 6.01
CA GLN A 319 -22.46 16.80 5.84
C GLN A 319 -23.03 18.07 6.50
N ARG A 320 -22.63 18.29 7.76
CA ARG A 320 -23.05 19.46 8.55
C ARG A 320 -22.71 20.76 7.85
N LEU A 321 -21.46 20.91 7.39
CA LEU A 321 -20.95 22.13 6.76
C LEU A 321 -21.63 22.39 5.40
N VAL A 322 -21.65 21.38 4.56
CA VAL A 322 -22.17 21.52 3.18
C VAL A 322 -23.68 21.68 3.17
N ASN A 323 -24.41 20.88 3.92
CA ASN A 323 -25.88 20.98 3.96
C ASN A 323 -26.35 22.32 4.56
N ALA A 324 -25.67 22.82 5.58
CA ALA A 324 -26.00 24.14 6.15
C ALA A 324 -25.86 25.26 5.11
N GLU A 325 -24.81 25.23 4.29
CA GLU A 325 -24.61 26.26 3.26
C GLU A 325 -25.61 26.09 2.09
N ILE A 326 -25.90 24.84 1.66
CA ILE A 326 -26.92 24.57 0.63
C ILE A 326 -28.28 25.15 1.07
N VAL A 327 -28.71 24.84 2.29
CA VAL A 327 -29.98 25.33 2.84
C VAL A 327 -29.97 26.88 2.96
N LYS A 328 -28.89 27.46 3.41
CA LYS A 328 -28.71 28.93 3.49
C LYS A 328 -28.82 29.60 2.12
N LYS A 329 -28.44 28.90 1.04
CA LYS A 329 -28.61 29.37 -0.35
C LYS A 329 -29.98 29.03 -0.96
N GLY A 330 -30.90 28.47 -0.16
CA GLY A 330 -32.27 28.10 -0.59
C GLY A 330 -32.34 26.77 -1.36
N GLY A 331 -31.31 25.94 -1.29
CA GLY A 331 -31.29 24.61 -1.91
C GLY A 331 -31.73 23.49 -0.98
N ASP A 332 -32.03 22.35 -1.58
CA ASP A 332 -32.26 21.06 -0.89
C ASP A 332 -31.03 20.17 -1.15
N PRO A 333 -30.34 19.67 -0.10
CA PRO A 333 -29.18 18.78 -0.26
C PRO A 333 -29.46 17.54 -1.13
N VAL A 334 -30.71 17.03 -1.15
CA VAL A 334 -31.07 15.85 -1.92
C VAL A 334 -31.04 16.11 -3.43
N THR A 335 -31.44 17.31 -3.85
CA THR A 335 -31.52 17.72 -5.27
C THR A 335 -30.30 18.50 -5.75
N THR A 336 -29.49 19.00 -4.83
CA THR A 336 -28.27 19.76 -5.15
C THR A 336 -27.21 18.84 -5.77
N LEU A 337 -26.50 19.36 -6.77
CA LEU A 337 -25.40 18.68 -7.44
C LEU A 337 -24.06 19.26 -6.96
N ILE A 338 -23.14 18.41 -6.55
CA ILE A 338 -21.76 18.80 -6.26
C ILE A 338 -20.95 18.74 -7.55
N SER A 339 -20.46 19.89 -7.99
CA SER A 339 -19.65 20.00 -9.21
C SER A 339 -18.16 19.78 -8.93
N LYS A 340 -17.67 20.20 -7.77
CA LYS A 340 -16.30 20.01 -7.31
C LYS A 340 -16.25 20.03 -5.79
N ALA A 341 -15.49 19.09 -5.21
CA ALA A 341 -15.16 19.14 -3.79
C ALA A 341 -13.72 18.67 -3.56
N THR A 342 -12.97 19.42 -2.75
CA THR A 342 -11.55 19.15 -2.46
C THR A 342 -11.29 19.39 -1.00
N ILE A 343 -10.56 18.49 -0.34
CA ILE A 343 -10.00 18.71 0.99
C ILE A 343 -8.56 19.17 0.85
N GLU A 344 -8.28 20.40 1.31
CA GLU A 344 -6.90 20.91 1.41
C GLU A 344 -6.35 20.64 2.80
N MET A 345 -5.20 19.96 2.85
CA MET A 345 -4.44 19.70 4.08
C MET A 345 -3.06 20.36 3.97
N PRO A 346 -2.90 21.57 4.51
CA PRO A 346 -1.66 22.35 4.40
C PRO A 346 -0.60 21.84 5.38
N PHE A 347 0.66 22.05 5.04
CA PHE A 347 1.81 21.88 5.93
C PHE A 347 2.77 23.07 5.83
N ASP A 348 3.62 23.22 6.82
CA ASP A 348 4.68 24.23 6.77
C ASP A 348 5.86 23.71 5.96
N PHE A 349 6.49 24.58 5.18
CA PHE A 349 7.76 24.24 4.57
C PHE A 349 8.80 24.03 5.69
N PRO A 350 9.37 22.83 5.84
CA PRO A 350 10.29 22.55 6.94
C PRO A 350 11.61 23.32 6.76
N GLU A 351 12.26 23.66 7.86
CA GLU A 351 13.59 24.30 7.85
C GLU A 351 14.61 23.43 7.10
N ASP A 352 14.61 22.13 7.36
CA ASP A 352 15.32 21.16 6.56
C ASP A 352 14.39 20.53 5.53
N TYR A 353 14.54 20.92 4.26
CA TYR A 353 13.71 20.44 3.17
C TYR A 353 13.82 18.90 2.97
N THR A 354 14.89 18.25 3.41
CA THR A 354 15.07 16.80 3.30
C THR A 354 14.02 16.06 4.14
N THR A 355 13.48 16.69 5.16
CA THR A 355 12.35 16.16 5.95
C THR A 355 11.15 15.82 5.08
N MET A 356 10.91 16.57 3.99
CA MET A 356 9.82 16.28 3.06
C MET A 356 10.00 14.99 2.24
N PHE A 357 11.18 14.41 2.23
CA PHE A 357 11.37 13.10 1.58
C PHE A 357 10.66 11.97 2.32
N ARG A 358 10.35 12.18 3.60
CA ARG A 358 9.59 11.24 4.45
C ARG A 358 8.09 11.51 4.44
N TYR A 359 7.67 12.62 3.83
CA TYR A 359 6.25 12.89 3.62
C TYR A 359 5.71 11.91 2.57
N PRO A 360 4.50 11.37 2.77
CA PRO A 360 3.84 10.55 1.75
C PRO A 360 3.82 11.25 0.40
N LYS A 361 4.20 10.56 -0.66
CA LYS A 361 4.05 11.10 -2.01
C LYS A 361 2.59 11.26 -2.39
N VAL A 362 1.78 10.30 -1.96
CA VAL A 362 0.33 10.30 -2.14
C VAL A 362 -0.33 10.02 -0.79
N LEU A 363 -1.20 10.90 -0.38
CA LEU A 363 -2.07 10.76 0.78
C LEU A 363 -3.51 10.61 0.29
N SER A 364 -3.89 9.38 -0.02
CA SER A 364 -5.13 9.06 -0.73
C SER A 364 -6.35 9.02 0.19
N PRO A 365 -7.44 9.70 -0.18
CA PRO A 365 -8.71 9.58 0.54
C PRO A 365 -9.35 8.21 0.29
N THR A 366 -9.72 7.54 1.37
CA THR A 366 -10.29 6.19 1.36
C THR A 366 -11.44 6.07 2.35
N ILE A 367 -12.25 5.04 2.21
CA ILE A 367 -13.24 4.64 3.20
C ILE A 367 -12.85 3.32 3.84
N LYS A 368 -13.17 3.19 5.13
CA LYS A 368 -13.01 1.94 5.88
C LYS A 368 -14.24 1.07 5.67
N ILE A 369 -14.04 -0.14 5.19
CA ILE A 369 -15.09 -1.15 5.01
C ILE A 369 -14.89 -2.21 6.09
N SER A 370 -15.86 -2.34 6.98
CA SER A 370 -15.84 -3.36 8.03
C SER A 370 -16.95 -4.36 7.78
N THR A 371 -16.59 -5.63 7.83
CA THR A 371 -17.52 -6.77 7.90
C THR A 371 -17.38 -7.42 9.26
N ASP A 372 -18.18 -8.45 9.55
CA ASP A 372 -18.08 -9.19 10.83
C ASP A 372 -16.71 -9.86 11.05
N THR A 373 -15.97 -10.10 9.97
CA THR A 373 -14.71 -10.87 10.01
C THR A 373 -13.50 -10.11 9.50
N THR A 374 -13.69 -9.05 8.71
CA THR A 374 -12.58 -8.35 8.04
C THR A 374 -12.77 -6.84 8.07
N VAL A 375 -11.64 -6.14 8.11
CA VAL A 375 -11.57 -4.71 7.89
C VAL A 375 -10.66 -4.45 6.70
N THR A 376 -11.19 -3.72 5.73
CA THR A 376 -10.47 -3.31 4.53
C THR A 376 -10.66 -1.82 4.28
N PHE A 377 -9.85 -1.28 3.37
CA PHE A 377 -9.99 0.10 2.91
C PHE A 377 -10.20 0.11 1.41
N ALA A 378 -11.09 0.95 0.94
CA ALA A 378 -11.31 1.17 -0.48
C ALA A 378 -11.04 2.63 -0.84
N GLY A 379 -10.38 2.87 -1.98
CA GLY A 379 -10.27 4.20 -2.55
C GLY A 379 -11.65 4.77 -2.84
N LEU A 380 -11.79 6.09 -2.80
CA LEU A 380 -13.02 6.74 -3.23
C LEU A 380 -13.20 6.53 -4.74
N THR A 381 -14.45 6.55 -5.20
CA THR A 381 -14.74 6.50 -6.64
C THR A 381 -14.15 7.69 -7.41
N ASP A 382 -13.93 8.81 -6.74
CA ASP A 382 -13.19 9.97 -7.25
C ASP A 382 -11.75 9.63 -7.67
N ALA A 383 -11.11 8.69 -6.95
CA ALA A 383 -9.76 8.24 -7.26
C ALA A 383 -9.65 7.41 -8.55
N SER A 384 -10.75 6.99 -9.15
CA SER A 384 -10.76 6.26 -10.43
C SER A 384 -10.80 7.19 -11.65
N ALA A 385 -11.05 8.48 -11.47
CA ALA A 385 -10.98 9.47 -12.53
C ALA A 385 -9.51 9.84 -12.78
N SER A 386 -8.98 9.48 -13.94
CA SER A 386 -7.54 9.56 -14.27
C SER A 386 -6.94 10.98 -14.21
N ASP A 387 -7.78 12.01 -14.29
CA ASP A 387 -7.35 13.41 -14.37
C ASP A 387 -7.50 14.17 -13.05
N GLU A 388 -8.03 13.52 -12.01
CA GLU A 388 -8.26 14.16 -10.72
C GLU A 388 -7.11 13.94 -9.74
N ASN A 389 -6.87 14.93 -8.86
CA ASN A 389 -5.85 14.81 -7.82
C ASN A 389 -6.26 13.75 -6.79
N GLN A 390 -5.46 12.70 -6.68
CA GLN A 390 -5.69 11.59 -5.76
C GLN A 390 -5.02 11.77 -4.40
N GLY A 391 -4.50 12.94 -4.11
CA GLY A 391 -3.79 13.25 -2.87
C GLY A 391 -2.28 13.34 -3.05
N ASP A 392 -1.81 13.69 -4.25
CA ASP A 392 -0.40 13.97 -4.50
C ASP A 392 0.09 15.15 -3.67
N ILE A 393 1.32 15.02 -3.16
CA ILE A 393 1.96 16.11 -2.44
C ILE A 393 2.27 17.28 -3.38
N ASN A 394 1.75 18.45 -3.07
CA ASN A 394 2.15 19.69 -3.73
C ASN A 394 3.18 20.42 -2.87
N ARG A 395 4.46 20.23 -3.18
CA ARG A 395 5.56 20.84 -2.44
C ARG A 395 5.66 22.35 -2.64
N SER A 396 5.18 22.88 -3.77
CA SER A 396 5.19 24.33 -4.04
C SER A 396 4.11 25.05 -3.25
N LEU A 397 2.92 24.47 -3.11
CA LEU A 397 1.83 25.01 -2.32
C LEU A 397 1.86 24.55 -0.87
N CYS A 398 2.71 23.61 -0.53
CA CYS A 398 2.81 22.96 0.77
C CYS A 398 1.45 22.40 1.25
N ASN A 399 0.84 21.57 0.41
CA ASN A 399 -0.43 20.93 0.76
C ASN A 399 -0.63 19.58 0.05
N TYR A 400 -1.64 18.85 0.53
CA TYR A 400 -2.33 17.78 -0.18
C TYR A 400 -3.74 18.28 -0.48
N ALA A 401 -4.26 18.02 -1.67
CA ALA A 401 -5.57 18.54 -2.07
C ALA A 401 -6.34 17.52 -2.94
N PRO A 402 -6.67 16.32 -2.40
CA PRO A 402 -7.40 15.31 -3.14
C PRO A 402 -8.82 15.75 -3.49
N ASP A 403 -9.28 15.30 -4.64
CA ASP A 403 -10.67 15.41 -5.07
C ASP A 403 -11.55 14.38 -4.35
N ILE A 404 -12.71 14.85 -3.87
CA ILE A 404 -13.70 14.05 -3.17
C ILE A 404 -15.13 14.37 -3.62
N THR A 405 -15.29 14.88 -4.82
CA THR A 405 -16.54 15.41 -5.38
C THR A 405 -17.69 14.42 -5.29
N HIS A 406 -17.50 13.23 -5.83
CA HIS A 406 -18.53 12.19 -5.83
C HIS A 406 -18.84 11.69 -4.42
N HIS A 407 -17.83 11.60 -3.57
CA HIS A 407 -18.01 11.17 -2.19
C HIS A 407 -18.83 12.18 -1.38
N VAL A 408 -18.56 13.49 -1.53
CA VAL A 408 -19.38 14.55 -0.92
C VAL A 408 -20.82 14.49 -1.44
N GLN A 409 -21.03 14.22 -2.74
CA GLN A 409 -22.36 14.04 -3.30
C GLN A 409 -23.12 12.88 -2.62
N GLN A 410 -22.43 11.81 -2.27
CA GLN A 410 -23.04 10.69 -1.55
C GLN A 410 -23.37 11.08 -0.10
N ILE A 411 -22.48 11.78 0.58
CA ILE A 411 -22.64 12.19 1.98
C ILE A 411 -23.83 13.13 2.15
N ILE A 412 -23.97 14.15 1.33
CA ILE A 412 -25.03 15.16 1.50
C ILE A 412 -26.44 14.59 1.32
N ARG A 413 -26.60 13.49 0.59
CA ARG A 413 -27.88 12.80 0.36
C ARG A 413 -28.30 11.87 1.49
N LYS A 414 -27.41 11.59 2.44
CA LYS A 414 -27.74 10.77 3.61
C LYS A 414 -28.56 11.56 4.62
N LYS A 415 -29.36 10.86 5.42
CA LYS A 415 -30.02 11.49 6.57
C LYS A 415 -28.99 11.79 7.65
N ALA A 416 -29.18 12.88 8.38
CA ALA A 416 -28.26 13.29 9.44
C ALA A 416 -28.19 12.29 10.61
N ASP A 417 -29.26 11.52 10.83
CA ASP A 417 -29.38 10.47 11.84
C ASP A 417 -29.07 9.06 11.30
N ASP A 418 -28.53 8.95 10.07
CA ASP A 418 -28.16 7.66 9.48
C ASP A 418 -27.02 7.03 10.30
N SER A 419 -27.32 5.93 10.97
CA SER A 419 -26.36 5.17 11.77
C SER A 419 -25.15 4.66 10.97
N LYS A 420 -25.25 4.64 9.63
CA LYS A 420 -24.19 4.23 8.70
C LYS A 420 -23.39 5.41 8.13
N LEU A 421 -23.66 6.63 8.58
CA LEU A 421 -22.94 7.81 8.06
C LEU A 421 -21.43 7.71 8.31
N SER A 422 -21.01 7.14 9.43
CA SER A 422 -19.61 6.90 9.77
C SER A 422 -18.87 5.95 8.81
N ASN A 423 -19.59 5.15 8.00
CA ASN A 423 -18.99 4.34 6.95
C ASN A 423 -18.45 5.20 5.79
N TYR A 424 -18.81 6.46 5.75
CA TYR A 424 -18.34 7.46 4.79
C TYR A 424 -17.25 8.36 5.36
N ASP A 425 -16.74 8.09 6.57
CA ASP A 425 -15.57 8.79 7.14
C ASP A 425 -14.39 8.64 6.19
N ILE A 426 -13.73 9.74 5.88
CA ILE A 426 -12.58 9.74 4.96
C ILE A 426 -11.31 9.47 5.75
N TRP A 427 -10.68 8.34 5.48
CA TRP A 427 -9.36 7.97 5.97
C TRP A 427 -8.30 8.33 4.93
N PHE A 428 -7.25 9.01 5.34
CA PHE A 428 -6.16 9.35 4.44
C PHE A 428 -5.03 8.35 4.61
N LEU A 429 -4.85 7.50 3.60
CA LEU A 429 -3.86 6.44 3.60
C LEU A 429 -2.68 6.76 2.70
N ILE A 430 -1.53 6.23 3.08
CA ILE A 430 -0.28 6.42 2.36
C ILE A 430 -0.23 5.43 1.21
N MET A 431 -0.12 5.96 -0.02
CA MET A 431 0.00 5.14 -1.22
C MET A 431 1.41 5.27 -1.81
N TRP A 432 1.92 4.15 -2.29
CA TRP A 432 3.10 4.11 -3.12
C TRP A 432 2.71 4.08 -4.59
N TYR A 433 3.40 4.88 -5.34
CA TYR A 433 3.23 4.96 -6.78
C TYR A 433 4.46 4.35 -7.44
N GLU A 434 4.29 3.25 -8.14
CA GLU A 434 5.35 2.60 -8.88
C GLU A 434 5.14 2.82 -10.38
N LYS A 435 6.20 3.23 -11.03
CA LYS A 435 6.23 3.46 -12.45
C LYS A 435 7.26 2.52 -13.06
N THR A 436 6.78 1.54 -13.81
CA THR A 436 7.64 0.57 -14.49
C THR A 436 7.66 0.89 -15.97
N THR A 437 8.87 1.05 -16.55
CA THR A 437 9.06 1.23 -17.98
C THR A 437 9.63 -0.07 -18.56
N THR A 438 8.91 -0.67 -19.51
CA THR A 438 9.29 -1.93 -20.18
C THR A 438 9.58 -1.69 -21.65
N THR A 439 10.52 -2.45 -22.23
CA THR A 439 10.81 -2.48 -23.66
C THR A 439 9.89 -3.47 -24.40
N ASP A 440 9.88 -3.46 -25.74
CA ASP A 440 8.89 -4.18 -26.58
C ASP A 440 8.62 -5.65 -26.20
N ALA A 441 9.65 -6.46 -25.96
CA ALA A 441 9.49 -7.86 -25.60
C ALA A 441 8.93 -8.04 -24.17
N GLU A 442 9.36 -7.18 -23.25
CA GLU A 442 8.86 -7.14 -21.88
C GLU A 442 7.42 -6.62 -21.83
N ALA A 443 7.06 -5.73 -22.78
CA ALA A 443 5.71 -5.16 -22.86
C ALA A 443 4.67 -6.22 -23.27
N GLU A 444 5.01 -7.11 -24.20
CA GLU A 444 4.10 -8.17 -24.64
C GLU A 444 3.87 -9.23 -23.55
N GLU A 445 4.92 -9.62 -22.83
CA GLU A 445 4.79 -10.55 -21.70
C GLU A 445 4.06 -9.91 -20.52
N MET A 446 4.32 -8.63 -20.26
CA MET A 446 3.59 -7.88 -19.25
C MET A 446 2.10 -7.72 -19.61
N ALA A 447 1.79 -7.54 -20.90
CA ALA A 447 0.41 -7.52 -21.40
C ALA A 447 -0.31 -8.84 -21.13
N ASN A 448 0.35 -9.95 -21.42
CA ASN A 448 -0.17 -11.29 -21.16
C ASN A 448 -0.36 -11.55 -19.66
N PHE A 449 0.60 -11.14 -18.84
CA PHE A 449 0.50 -11.22 -17.38
C PHE A 449 -0.69 -10.40 -16.85
N TYR A 450 -0.84 -9.15 -17.25
CA TYR A 450 -1.96 -8.31 -16.81
C TYR A 450 -3.30 -8.82 -17.35
N GLN A 451 -3.34 -9.40 -18.52
CA GLN A 451 -4.54 -10.04 -19.06
C GLN A 451 -4.94 -11.27 -18.24
N GLN A 452 -3.99 -12.10 -17.81
CA GLN A 452 -4.24 -13.22 -16.90
C GLN A 452 -4.73 -12.74 -15.55
N MET A 453 -4.13 -11.67 -15.00
CA MET A 453 -4.57 -11.06 -13.74
C MET A 453 -5.98 -10.47 -13.84
N ALA A 454 -6.32 -9.87 -14.97
CA ALA A 454 -7.68 -9.39 -15.23
C ALA A 454 -8.68 -10.55 -15.26
N TYR A 455 -8.35 -11.64 -15.94
CA TYR A 455 -9.19 -12.85 -15.96
C TYR A 455 -9.32 -13.47 -14.57
N ALA A 456 -8.24 -13.57 -13.80
CA ALA A 456 -8.28 -14.09 -12.44
C ALA A 456 -9.16 -13.23 -11.52
N SER A 457 -9.06 -11.89 -11.63
CA SER A 457 -9.91 -10.95 -10.89
C SER A 457 -11.38 -11.08 -11.28
N TYR A 458 -11.68 -11.27 -12.57
CA TYR A 458 -13.03 -11.46 -13.09
C TYR A 458 -13.63 -12.81 -12.63
N TYR A 459 -12.85 -13.90 -12.68
CA TYR A 459 -13.28 -15.22 -12.22
C TYR A 459 -13.55 -15.25 -10.73
N ASN A 460 -12.70 -14.66 -9.91
CA ASN A 460 -12.92 -14.53 -8.47
C ASN A 460 -14.18 -13.74 -8.14
N GLN A 461 -14.54 -12.78 -8.97
CA GLN A 461 -15.76 -12.00 -8.81
C GLN A 461 -17.03 -12.78 -9.14
N ILE A 462 -17.02 -13.59 -10.21
CA ILE A 462 -18.21 -14.33 -10.67
C ILE A 462 -18.42 -15.59 -9.86
N TYR A 463 -17.37 -16.30 -9.48
CA TYR A 463 -17.43 -17.62 -8.85
C TYR A 463 -17.06 -17.62 -7.37
N GLY A 464 -16.45 -16.56 -6.82
CA GLY A 464 -16.06 -16.43 -5.41
C GLY A 464 -17.23 -16.10 -4.46
N GLY A 465 -18.45 -15.99 -4.94
CA GLY A 465 -19.64 -15.63 -4.15
C GLY A 465 -20.26 -16.73 -3.29
N TYR A 466 -19.78 -17.95 -3.35
CA TYR A 466 -20.26 -19.06 -2.52
C TYR A 466 -19.11 -19.89 -1.96
N GLY A 467 -18.78 -19.64 -0.70
CA GLY A 467 -18.22 -20.59 0.23
C GLY A 467 -16.72 -20.80 0.23
N TYR A 468 -16.17 -20.72 1.42
CA TYR A 468 -14.84 -21.14 1.87
C TYR A 468 -13.64 -20.45 1.21
N GLY A 469 -13.12 -19.45 1.91
CA GLY A 469 -11.71 -19.04 1.88
C GLY A 469 -11.11 -18.92 0.49
N SER A 470 -11.62 -18.00 -0.34
CA SER A 470 -10.92 -17.64 -1.56
C SER A 470 -9.59 -17.00 -1.18
N TYR A 471 -8.52 -17.71 -1.37
CA TYR A 471 -7.16 -17.22 -1.29
C TYR A 471 -6.96 -16.26 -2.48
N GLY A 472 -7.29 -14.98 -2.27
CA GLY A 472 -7.09 -13.97 -3.29
C GLY A 472 -5.61 -13.66 -3.44
N TYR A 473 -5.11 -13.76 -4.65
CA TYR A 473 -3.85 -13.15 -5.04
C TYR A 473 -3.92 -11.65 -4.79
N GLY A 474 -3.43 -11.20 -3.67
CA GLY A 474 -3.24 -9.79 -3.41
C GLY A 474 -1.82 -9.39 -3.73
N TYR A 475 -1.52 -9.05 -4.96
CA TYR A 475 -0.54 -7.99 -5.14
C TYR A 475 -1.13 -6.79 -4.42
N GLY A 476 -0.56 -6.49 -3.23
CA GLY A 476 -0.77 -5.33 -2.37
C GLY A 476 -1.96 -4.40 -2.66
N GLY A 477 -3.10 -4.95 -3.00
CA GLY A 477 -4.29 -4.18 -3.31
C GLY A 477 -5.28 -4.28 -2.15
N TYR A 478 -5.87 -3.18 -1.80
CA TYR A 478 -7.01 -3.10 -0.93
C TYR A 478 -8.04 -4.20 -1.25
N GLY A 479 -8.16 -5.19 -0.39
CA GLY A 479 -9.15 -6.24 -0.51
C GLY A 479 -10.54 -5.75 -0.10
N GLY A 480 -11.18 -4.96 -0.94
CA GLY A 480 -12.56 -4.57 -0.78
C GLY A 480 -13.32 -4.81 -2.08
N TYR A 481 -14.61 -5.05 -2.03
CA TYR A 481 -15.49 -5.31 -3.19
C TYR A 481 -15.34 -4.27 -4.31
N GLY A 482 -14.99 -3.02 -4.00
CA GLY A 482 -14.69 -1.97 -4.97
C GLY A 482 -13.33 -2.12 -5.66
N SER A 483 -12.35 -2.72 -4.99
CA SER A 483 -10.99 -2.90 -5.51
C SER A 483 -10.92 -3.95 -6.63
N TYR A 484 -11.75 -5.00 -6.58
CA TYR A 484 -11.75 -6.04 -7.62
C TYR A 484 -12.29 -5.53 -8.96
N TYR A 485 -13.31 -4.67 -8.96
CA TYR A 485 -13.80 -4.03 -10.19
C TYR A 485 -12.74 -3.09 -10.78
N ASN A 486 -12.12 -2.26 -9.96
CA ASN A 486 -11.05 -1.36 -10.39
C ASN A 486 -9.83 -2.14 -10.89
N ASN A 487 -9.47 -3.23 -10.24
CA ASN A 487 -8.33 -4.05 -10.65
C ASN A 487 -8.55 -4.71 -12.01
N TYR A 488 -9.75 -5.24 -12.30
CA TYR A 488 -10.05 -5.83 -13.60
C TYR A 488 -9.90 -4.81 -14.74
N TYR A 489 -10.52 -3.65 -14.61
CA TYR A 489 -10.42 -2.60 -15.63
C TYR A 489 -9.01 -2.00 -15.71
N ASN A 490 -8.33 -1.85 -14.58
CA ASN A 490 -6.94 -1.40 -14.56
C ASN A 490 -6.01 -2.42 -15.24
N TYR A 491 -6.17 -3.71 -14.98
CA TYR A 491 -5.36 -4.74 -15.62
C TYR A 491 -5.66 -4.88 -17.11
N GLN A 492 -6.92 -4.74 -17.54
CA GLN A 492 -7.26 -4.70 -18.97
C GLN A 492 -6.70 -3.46 -19.67
N ALA A 493 -6.80 -2.30 -19.05
CA ALA A 493 -6.19 -1.08 -19.58
C ALA A 493 -4.66 -1.21 -19.67
N MET A 494 -4.03 -1.78 -18.65
CA MET A 494 -2.60 -2.07 -18.64
C MET A 494 -2.20 -3.06 -19.73
N ALA A 495 -2.99 -4.11 -19.96
CA ALA A 495 -2.75 -5.07 -21.03
C ALA A 495 -2.86 -4.42 -22.43
N GLN A 496 -3.84 -3.55 -22.64
CA GLN A 496 -3.98 -2.81 -23.90
C GLN A 496 -2.85 -1.82 -24.12
N TYR A 497 -2.41 -1.12 -23.07
CA TYR A 497 -1.26 -0.21 -23.17
C TYR A 497 0.04 -0.97 -23.41
N ALA A 498 0.25 -2.11 -22.76
CA ALA A 498 1.45 -2.93 -22.96
C ALA A 498 1.55 -3.48 -24.38
N SER A 499 0.42 -3.81 -25.03
CA SER A 499 0.39 -4.34 -26.38
C SER A 499 0.54 -3.28 -27.49
N SER A 500 0.43 -1.99 -27.19
CA SER A 500 0.28 -0.92 -28.20
C SER A 500 1.52 -0.07 -28.46
N SER A 501 2.62 -0.20 -27.72
CA SER A 501 3.79 0.67 -27.89
C SER A 501 5.12 -0.02 -27.60
N ALA A 502 6.14 0.39 -28.36
CA ALA A 502 7.52 -0.09 -28.29
C ALA A 502 8.22 0.18 -26.93
N THR A 503 7.68 1.09 -26.16
CA THR A 503 8.12 1.36 -24.79
C THR A 503 6.87 1.70 -23.96
N THR A 504 6.50 0.85 -23.03
CA THR A 504 5.31 1.05 -22.20
C THR A 504 5.73 1.44 -20.80
N THR A 505 5.15 2.51 -20.31
CA THR A 505 5.25 2.89 -18.91
C THR A 505 3.96 2.54 -18.21
N THR A 506 3.99 1.58 -17.30
CA THR A 506 2.87 1.24 -16.44
C THR A 506 3.06 1.89 -15.08
N SER A 507 1.95 2.33 -14.48
CA SER A 507 1.94 2.84 -13.12
C SER A 507 0.95 2.05 -12.28
N SER A 508 1.38 1.61 -11.12
CA SER A 508 0.53 0.98 -10.12
C SER A 508 0.55 1.78 -8.83
N THR A 509 -0.59 1.87 -8.18
CA THR A 509 -0.72 2.52 -6.88
C THR A 509 -1.14 1.47 -5.86
N GLU A 510 -0.36 1.29 -4.81
CA GLU A 510 -0.64 0.35 -3.73
C GLU A 510 -0.54 1.02 -2.36
N LEU A 511 -1.20 0.43 -1.36
CA LEU A 511 -1.03 0.85 0.03
C LEU A 511 0.42 0.58 0.45
N ASP A 512 1.16 1.64 0.76
CA ASP A 512 2.52 1.49 1.26
C ASP A 512 2.52 1.14 2.74
N LYS A 513 2.78 -0.13 3.00
CA LYS A 513 2.90 -0.68 4.35
C LYS A 513 4.35 -0.79 4.80
N ASP A 514 5.30 -0.71 3.89
CA ASP A 514 6.67 -1.16 4.11
C ASP A 514 7.64 -0.04 4.44
N ARG A 515 7.44 1.16 3.88
CA ARG A 515 8.36 2.27 4.05
C ARG A 515 8.07 3.09 5.30
N TYR A 516 9.10 3.74 5.79
CA TYR A 516 8.96 4.73 6.85
C TYR A 516 8.45 6.04 6.28
N TYR A 517 7.30 6.46 6.77
CA TYR A 517 6.73 7.77 6.49
C TYR A 517 6.42 8.49 7.78
N ARG A 518 6.67 9.79 7.78
CA ARG A 518 6.17 10.72 8.77
C ARG A 518 5.85 12.05 8.09
N ALA A 519 4.75 12.64 8.46
CA ALA A 519 4.43 14.00 8.07
C ALA A 519 3.74 14.73 9.21
N VAL A 520 4.00 16.02 9.28
CA VAL A 520 3.34 16.94 10.21
C VAL A 520 2.63 17.98 9.38
N LEU A 521 1.29 17.91 9.37
CA LEU A 521 0.45 18.86 8.69
C LEU A 521 -0.13 19.85 9.70
N ARG A 522 -0.61 20.99 9.24
CA ARG A 522 -1.33 21.95 10.06
C ARG A 522 -2.68 21.41 10.47
N GLY A 523 -3.02 21.56 11.72
CA GLY A 523 -4.28 21.08 12.27
C GLY A 523 -5.38 22.13 12.29
N PRO A 524 -6.58 21.76 12.77
CA PRO A 524 -7.75 22.63 12.85
C PRO A 524 -7.52 23.91 13.66
N LYS A 525 -6.69 23.86 14.72
CA LYS A 525 -6.40 25.00 15.59
C LYS A 525 -5.12 25.76 15.24
N ALA A 526 -4.42 25.37 14.18
CA ALA A 526 -3.20 26.04 13.74
C ALA A 526 -3.45 27.51 13.40
N GLU A 527 -2.47 28.37 13.69
CA GLU A 527 -2.50 29.75 13.23
C GLU A 527 -2.25 29.84 11.72
N GLY A 528 -2.99 30.69 11.02
CA GLY A 528 -2.88 30.90 9.58
C GLY A 528 -3.62 29.87 8.74
N LYS A 529 -2.92 29.17 7.80
CA LYS A 529 -3.57 28.17 6.93
C LYS A 529 -4.01 26.96 7.74
N LYS A 530 -5.26 26.55 7.55
CA LYS A 530 -5.89 25.40 8.22
C LYS A 530 -6.38 24.39 7.19
N PRO A 531 -6.67 23.14 7.60
CA PRO A 531 -7.39 22.21 6.74
C PRO A 531 -8.73 22.78 6.31
N ARG A 532 -9.05 22.65 5.03
CA ARG A 532 -10.26 23.24 4.43
C ARG A 532 -10.96 22.26 3.50
N LEU A 533 -12.28 22.36 3.51
CA LEU A 533 -13.14 21.77 2.51
C LEU A 533 -13.60 22.89 1.56
N LYS A 534 -13.27 22.76 0.27
CA LYS A 534 -13.76 23.64 -0.81
C LYS A 534 -14.80 22.89 -1.61
N VAL A 535 -15.97 23.48 -1.79
CA VAL A 535 -17.09 22.86 -2.50
C VAL A 535 -17.70 23.86 -3.48
N THR A 536 -17.87 23.41 -4.72
CA THR A 536 -18.72 24.07 -5.72
C THR A 536 -19.94 23.20 -5.96
N PHE A 537 -21.12 23.79 -5.81
CA PHE A 537 -22.38 23.07 -5.95
C PHE A 537 -23.38 23.86 -6.79
N ALA A 538 -24.32 23.15 -7.37
CA ALA A 538 -25.35 23.67 -8.27
C ALA A 538 -26.75 23.35 -7.71
N ILE A 539 -27.53 24.40 -7.45
CA ILE A 539 -28.91 24.31 -6.98
C ILE A 539 -29.84 24.42 -8.20
N PRO A 540 -30.73 23.44 -8.45
CA PRO A 540 -31.69 23.52 -9.54
C PRO A 540 -32.71 24.64 -9.32
N LYS A 541 -32.96 25.46 -10.36
CA LYS A 541 -34.01 26.47 -10.36
C LYS A 541 -35.34 25.83 -10.78
N GLY A 542 -36.40 26.05 -10.04
CA GLY A 542 -37.74 25.61 -10.43
C GLY A 542 -38.26 24.33 -9.81
N TYR A 543 -37.54 23.79 -8.81
CA TYR A 543 -38.18 22.81 -7.91
C TYR A 543 -39.15 23.58 -6.98
N PRO A 544 -40.44 23.18 -6.92
CA PRO A 544 -41.35 23.86 -6.03
C PRO A 544 -40.90 23.71 -4.58
N GLU A 545 -40.92 24.83 -3.85
CA GLU A 545 -40.78 24.81 -2.39
C GLU A 545 -41.79 23.81 -1.84
N LYS A 546 -41.33 22.84 -1.08
CA LYS A 546 -42.16 21.87 -0.37
C LYS A 546 -42.75 22.46 0.89
#